data_6662c50fa7784f75dfa959ce871aa5b6
#
_entry.id   6662c50fa7784f75dfa959ce871aa5b6
#
_cell.length_a   1.000
_cell.length_b   1.000
_cell.length_c   1.000
_cell.angle_alpha   90.00
_cell.angle_beta   90.00
_cell.angle_gamma   90.00
#
_symmetry.space_group_name_H-M   'P 1'
#
loop_
_entity.id
_entity.type
_entity.pdbx_description
1 polymer ?
#
loop_
_entity_poly.entity_id
_entity_poly.type
_entity_poly.pdbx_seq_one_letter_code
_entity_poly.pdbx_strand_id
1 'polypeptide(L)'
;MTITNTKNVREFAQKRAIRLYPAYLSAVVITFLMVRLYGLEGRGVSSFEALFNIRMLQGFVRIINHVDGAYWSLTVELTFYILIGIILYFGQINNVYALPILWLISSFIIQVANVVSNDHIITKALIYFSIADYSHLFIVGIVFYFIKINLHQKYYIILISSLIYQFAISY
;
A
#
# COMPACT_ATOMS: atom_id res chain seq x y z
N MET A 1 11.84 -4.91 -11.64
CA MET A 1 10.76 -5.24 -10.69
C MET A 1 10.91 -6.69 -10.26
N THR A 2 10.76 -7.02 -8.98
CA THR A 2 11.06 -8.38 -8.47
C THR A 2 9.98 -9.41 -8.85
N ILE A 3 8.80 -8.95 -9.33
CA ILE A 3 7.65 -9.81 -9.62
C ILE A 3 7.92 -10.78 -10.79
N THR A 4 8.61 -10.30 -11.84
CA THR A 4 8.92 -11.12 -13.03
C THR A 4 9.97 -12.21 -12.78
N ASN A 5 10.75 -12.08 -11.69
CA ASN A 5 11.83 -13.00 -11.33
C ASN A 5 11.52 -13.87 -10.10
N THR A 6 10.30 -13.81 -9.55
CA THR A 6 9.89 -14.63 -8.40
C THR A 6 8.96 -15.75 -8.84
N LYS A 7 9.35 -16.98 -8.56
CA LYS A 7 8.59 -18.19 -8.91
C LYS A 7 7.48 -18.53 -7.91
N ASN A 8 7.60 -18.07 -6.66
CA ASN A 8 6.71 -18.42 -5.55
C ASN A 8 6.35 -17.22 -4.68
N VAL A 9 5.10 -17.19 -4.16
CA VAL A 9 4.61 -16.18 -3.21
C VAL A 9 5.50 -16.06 -1.96
N ARG A 10 6.01 -17.20 -1.47
CA ARG A 10 6.92 -17.24 -0.30
C ARG A 10 8.22 -16.49 -0.56
N GLU A 11 8.84 -16.69 -1.72
CA GLU A 11 10.06 -15.99 -2.11
C GLU A 11 9.82 -14.48 -2.27
N PHE A 12 8.66 -14.11 -2.84
CA PHE A 12 8.23 -12.72 -2.93
C PHE A 12 8.11 -12.08 -1.55
N ALA A 13 7.36 -12.72 -0.64
CA ALA A 13 7.16 -12.23 0.72
C ALA A 13 8.48 -12.08 1.49
N GLN A 14 9.38 -13.07 1.40
CA GLN A 14 10.69 -13.00 2.04
C GLN A 14 11.54 -11.84 1.53
N LYS A 15 11.62 -11.64 0.20
CA LYS A 15 12.37 -10.52 -0.39
C LYS A 15 11.82 -9.16 0.05
N ARG A 16 10.50 -9.04 0.24
CA ARG A 16 9.87 -7.81 0.73
C ARG A 16 10.12 -7.61 2.23
N ALA A 17 9.96 -8.66 3.03
CA ALA A 17 10.24 -8.60 4.46
C ALA A 17 11.68 -8.18 4.74
N ILE A 18 12.66 -8.80 4.10
CA ILE A 18 14.08 -8.46 4.26
C ILE A 18 14.37 -6.99 3.88
N ARG A 19 13.65 -6.44 2.92
CA ARG A 19 13.81 -5.06 2.50
C ARG A 19 13.19 -4.06 3.48
N LEU A 20 12.01 -4.35 4.01
CA LEU A 20 11.25 -3.41 4.85
C LEU A 20 11.60 -3.51 6.33
N TYR A 21 11.70 -4.73 6.85
CA TYR A 21 11.79 -4.99 8.28
C TYR A 21 12.98 -4.33 8.97
N PRO A 22 14.22 -4.39 8.46
CA PRO A 22 15.38 -3.84 9.18
C PRO A 22 15.25 -2.33 9.40
N ALA A 23 14.89 -1.57 8.36
CA ALA A 23 14.74 -0.12 8.46
C ALA A 23 13.56 0.26 9.36
N TYR A 24 12.45 -0.47 9.25
CA TYR A 24 11.27 -0.24 10.08
C TYR A 24 11.52 -0.53 11.55
N LEU A 25 12.10 -1.70 11.89
CA LEU A 25 12.39 -2.06 13.27
C LEU A 25 13.34 -1.06 13.94
N SER A 26 14.39 -0.64 13.25
CA SER A 26 15.30 0.38 13.79
C SER A 26 14.56 1.70 14.03
N ALA A 27 13.70 2.14 13.13
CA ALA A 27 12.90 3.34 13.31
C ALA A 27 11.94 3.22 14.51
N VAL A 28 11.20 2.12 14.65
CA VAL A 28 10.29 1.89 15.78
C VAL A 28 11.05 1.91 17.11
N VAL A 29 12.18 1.21 17.21
CA VAL A 29 12.99 1.16 18.43
C VAL A 29 13.52 2.55 18.79
N ILE A 30 14.09 3.27 17.81
CA ILE A 30 14.63 4.61 18.05
C ILE A 30 13.52 5.55 18.49
N THR A 31 12.37 5.57 17.80
CA THR A 31 11.25 6.45 18.14
C THR A 31 10.70 6.12 19.53
N PHE A 32 10.52 4.83 19.85
CA PHE A 32 10.06 4.39 21.16
C PHE A 32 11.01 4.82 22.29
N LEU A 33 12.32 4.66 22.10
CA LEU A 33 13.33 5.09 23.06
C LEU A 33 13.32 6.62 23.24
N MET A 34 13.23 7.37 22.15
CA MET A 34 13.16 8.84 22.20
C MET A 34 11.93 9.33 22.95
N VAL A 35 10.75 8.75 22.69
CA VAL A 35 9.50 9.09 23.40
C VAL A 35 9.64 8.79 24.90
N ARG A 36 10.27 7.67 25.27
CA ARG A 36 10.49 7.29 26.68
C ARG A 36 11.49 8.18 27.39
N LEU A 37 12.57 8.56 26.73
CA LEU A 37 13.66 9.35 27.33
C LEU A 37 13.29 10.84 27.47
N TYR A 38 12.59 11.39 26.49
CA TYR A 38 12.30 12.82 26.42
C TYR A 38 10.87 13.19 26.85
N GLY A 39 10.02 12.19 27.18
CA GLY A 39 8.68 12.42 27.69
C GLY A 39 7.80 13.25 26.76
N LEU A 40 7.83 12.97 25.45
CA LEU A 40 7.08 13.73 24.44
C LEU A 40 5.58 13.62 24.71
N GLU A 41 4.97 14.72 25.13
CA GLU A 41 3.53 14.82 25.41
C GLU A 41 2.71 14.48 24.15
N GLY A 42 1.63 13.70 24.32
CA GLY A 42 0.75 13.29 23.23
C GLY A 42 1.27 12.14 22.36
N ARG A 43 2.48 11.62 22.59
CA ARG A 43 3.07 10.47 21.86
C ARG A 43 3.34 9.26 22.74
N GLY A 44 2.72 9.20 23.92
CA GLY A 44 2.87 8.07 24.84
C GLY A 44 2.30 6.79 24.24
N VAL A 45 3.16 5.86 23.87
CA VAL A 45 2.79 4.53 23.39
C VAL A 45 3.12 3.51 24.48
N SER A 46 2.16 2.68 24.84
CA SER A 46 2.37 1.61 25.83
C SER A 46 3.32 0.56 25.26
N SER A 47 3.95 -0.22 26.15
CA SER A 47 4.82 -1.33 25.72
C SER A 47 4.06 -2.37 24.88
N PHE A 48 2.75 -2.53 25.16
CA PHE A 48 1.87 -3.41 24.38
C PHE A 48 1.66 -2.89 22.95
N GLU A 49 1.36 -1.59 22.79
CA GLU A 49 1.22 -0.96 21.48
C GLU A 49 2.54 -1.01 20.69
N ALA A 50 3.68 -0.81 21.36
CA ALA A 50 4.98 -0.94 20.73
C ALA A 50 5.22 -2.35 20.17
N LEU A 51 4.79 -3.41 20.88
CA LEU A 51 4.89 -4.78 20.42
C LEU A 51 4.06 -5.05 19.15
N PHE A 52 2.86 -4.48 19.07
CA PHE A 52 2.03 -4.55 17.85
C PHE A 52 2.65 -3.77 16.68
N ASN A 53 3.24 -2.60 16.99
CA ASN A 53 3.97 -1.83 15.98
C ASN A 53 5.15 -2.63 15.42
N ILE A 54 5.92 -3.36 16.23
CA ILE A 54 7.00 -4.23 15.75
C ILE A 54 6.53 -5.24 14.69
N ARG A 55 5.29 -5.71 14.78
CA ARG A 55 4.69 -6.66 13.81
C ARG A 55 4.05 -6.00 12.59
N MET A 56 4.09 -4.69 12.45
CA MET A 56 3.42 -3.91 11.40
C MET A 56 1.90 -4.10 11.35
N LEU A 57 1.26 -4.53 12.44
CA LEU A 57 -0.17 -4.84 12.51
C LEU A 57 -1.03 -3.66 12.96
N GLN A 58 -0.41 -2.59 13.44
CA GLN A 58 -1.10 -1.40 13.95
C GLN A 58 -2.07 -0.77 12.95
N GLY A 59 -1.76 -0.79 11.66
CA GLY A 59 -2.63 -0.23 10.63
C GLY A 59 -3.91 -1.02 10.40
N PHE A 60 -3.95 -2.31 10.78
CA PHE A 60 -5.12 -3.17 10.63
C PHE A 60 -5.99 -3.20 11.89
N VAL A 61 -5.49 -2.68 13.02
CA VAL A 61 -6.18 -2.68 14.32
C VAL A 61 -6.39 -1.23 14.76
N ARG A 62 -7.60 -0.70 14.56
CA ARG A 62 -7.96 0.71 14.82
C ARG A 62 -7.73 1.19 16.27
N ILE A 63 -7.60 0.27 17.24
CA ILE A 63 -7.46 0.57 18.67
C ILE A 63 -5.98 0.84 19.04
N ILE A 64 -5.04 0.50 18.14
CA ILE A 64 -3.61 0.59 18.42
C ILE A 64 -3.05 1.87 17.81
N ASN A 65 -2.48 2.72 18.68
CA ASN A 65 -1.81 3.94 18.23
C ASN A 65 -0.50 3.61 17.52
N HIS A 66 -0.22 4.34 16.44
CA HIS A 66 1.08 4.29 15.78
C HIS A 66 2.13 4.92 16.68
N VAL A 67 3.31 4.31 16.77
CA VAL A 67 4.47 4.92 17.44
C VAL A 67 4.87 6.23 16.77
N ASP A 68 4.69 6.32 15.46
CA ASP A 68 4.83 7.55 14.68
C ASP A 68 3.71 7.64 13.65
N GLY A 69 3.13 8.85 13.49
CA GLY A 69 2.11 9.12 12.48
C GLY A 69 2.56 8.85 11.04
N ALA A 70 3.86 8.86 10.76
CA ALA A 70 4.40 8.57 9.43
C ALA A 70 4.23 7.08 9.00
N TYR A 71 3.95 6.18 9.92
CA TYR A 71 3.90 4.73 9.63
C TYR A 71 2.63 4.27 8.91
N TRP A 72 1.65 5.16 8.69
CA TRP A 72 0.47 4.83 7.88
C TRP A 72 0.84 4.41 6.44
N SER A 73 1.86 5.05 5.85
CA SER A 73 2.34 4.74 4.50
C SER A 73 2.87 3.31 4.37
N LEU A 74 3.44 2.78 5.45
CA LEU A 74 3.92 1.41 5.52
C LEU A 74 2.77 0.39 5.46
N THR A 75 1.63 0.70 6.10
CA THR A 75 0.42 -0.11 6.02
C THR A 75 -0.10 -0.18 4.58
N VAL A 76 -0.08 0.95 3.88
CA VAL A 76 -0.45 1.03 2.45
C VAL A 76 0.50 0.17 1.60
N GLU A 77 1.81 0.25 1.84
CA GLU A 77 2.81 -0.57 1.12
C GLU A 77 2.63 -2.07 1.42
N LEU A 78 2.38 -2.44 2.67
CA LEU A 78 2.13 -3.83 3.07
C LEU A 78 0.87 -4.39 2.41
N THR A 79 -0.23 -3.62 2.41
CA THR A 79 -1.48 -4.00 1.73
C THR A 79 -1.25 -4.19 0.23
N PHE A 80 -0.48 -3.31 -0.41
CA PHE A 80 -0.05 -3.49 -1.79
C PHE A 80 0.69 -4.81 -2.02
N TYR A 81 1.62 -5.19 -1.14
CA TYR A 81 2.34 -6.46 -1.27
C TYR A 81 1.43 -7.66 -1.05
N ILE A 82 0.43 -7.56 -0.16
CA ILE A 82 -0.59 -8.60 0.03
C ILE A 82 -1.40 -8.77 -1.27
N LEU A 83 -1.89 -7.68 -1.88
CA LEU A 83 -2.62 -7.72 -3.13
C LEU A 83 -1.80 -8.36 -4.26
N ILE A 84 -0.55 -7.96 -4.41
CA ILE A 84 0.36 -8.57 -5.40
C ILE A 84 0.62 -10.05 -5.08
N GLY A 85 0.77 -10.41 -3.80
CA GLY A 85 0.93 -11.80 -3.36
C GLY A 85 -0.27 -12.68 -3.71
N ILE A 86 -1.49 -12.16 -3.58
CA ILE A 86 -2.73 -12.82 -3.97
C ILE A 86 -2.76 -13.05 -5.49
N ILE A 87 -2.42 -12.04 -6.29
CA ILE A 87 -2.35 -12.14 -7.75
C ILE A 87 -1.33 -13.21 -8.17
N LEU A 88 -0.17 -13.23 -7.52
CA LEU A 88 0.87 -14.24 -7.72
C LEU A 88 0.37 -15.66 -7.40
N TYR A 89 -0.37 -15.80 -6.30
CA TYR A 89 -0.92 -17.09 -5.85
C TYR A 89 -1.89 -17.69 -6.88
N PHE A 90 -2.75 -16.85 -7.48
CA PHE A 90 -3.69 -17.28 -8.50
C PHE A 90 -3.08 -17.43 -9.91
N GLY A 91 -1.75 -17.27 -10.06
CA GLY A 91 -1.05 -17.47 -11.32
C GLY A 91 -1.38 -16.45 -12.42
N GLN A 92 -2.04 -15.33 -12.07
CA GLN A 92 -2.50 -14.31 -13.03
C GLN A 92 -1.39 -13.38 -13.55
N ILE A 93 -0.12 -13.78 -13.40
CA ILE A 93 1.04 -12.96 -13.82
C ILE A 93 1.09 -12.79 -15.34
N ASN A 94 0.55 -13.73 -16.10
CA ASN A 94 0.56 -13.64 -17.57
C ASN A 94 -0.17 -12.39 -18.10
N ASN A 95 -1.08 -11.81 -17.30
CA ASN A 95 -1.82 -10.60 -17.63
C ASN A 95 -1.33 -9.36 -16.86
N VAL A 96 -0.05 -9.31 -16.49
CA VAL A 96 0.54 -8.18 -15.72
C VAL A 96 0.27 -6.83 -16.38
N TYR A 97 0.08 -6.78 -17.68
CA TYR A 97 -0.23 -5.55 -18.41
C TYR A 97 -1.68 -5.05 -18.21
N ALA A 98 -2.62 -5.96 -17.98
CA ALA A 98 -4.02 -5.60 -17.73
C ALA A 98 -4.28 -5.20 -16.29
N LEU A 99 -3.46 -5.66 -15.33
CA LEU A 99 -3.63 -5.42 -13.90
C LEU A 99 -3.71 -3.93 -13.52
N PRO A 100 -2.81 -3.04 -14.00
CA PRO A 100 -2.89 -1.62 -13.68
C PRO A 100 -4.21 -0.98 -14.15
N ILE A 101 -4.68 -1.37 -15.34
CA ILE A 101 -5.92 -0.84 -15.92
C ILE A 101 -7.13 -1.31 -15.10
N LEU A 102 -7.21 -2.61 -14.82
CA LEU A 102 -8.30 -3.19 -14.02
C LEU A 102 -8.32 -2.60 -12.62
N TRP A 103 -7.14 -2.40 -12.01
CA TRP A 103 -7.05 -1.78 -10.69
C TRP A 103 -7.50 -0.31 -10.72
N LEU A 104 -7.10 0.47 -11.72
CA LEU A 104 -7.54 1.86 -11.87
C LEU A 104 -9.07 1.96 -12.02
N ILE A 105 -9.64 1.12 -12.89
CA ILE A 105 -11.09 1.07 -13.12
C ILE A 105 -11.83 0.65 -11.84
N SER A 106 -11.38 -0.40 -11.16
CA SER A 106 -12.00 -0.84 -9.91
C SER A 106 -11.91 0.21 -8.81
N SER A 107 -10.79 0.89 -8.68
CA SER A 107 -10.61 1.99 -7.72
C SER A 107 -11.56 3.14 -8.01
N PHE A 108 -11.72 3.52 -9.27
CA PHE A 108 -12.66 4.56 -9.69
C PHE A 108 -14.11 4.17 -9.37
N ILE A 109 -14.51 2.94 -9.69
CA ILE A 109 -15.86 2.44 -9.40
C ILE A 109 -16.14 2.46 -7.89
N ILE A 110 -15.19 2.03 -7.07
CA ILE A 110 -15.31 2.01 -5.61
C ILE A 110 -15.46 3.44 -5.05
N GLN A 111 -14.68 4.40 -5.56
CA GLN A 111 -14.79 5.80 -5.15
C GLN A 111 -16.14 6.41 -5.52
N VAL A 112 -16.62 6.19 -6.74
CA VAL A 112 -17.95 6.64 -7.16
C VAL A 112 -19.05 6.00 -6.30
N ALA A 113 -18.94 4.70 -6.03
CA ALA A 113 -19.88 3.99 -5.17
C ALA A 113 -19.88 4.55 -3.74
N ASN A 114 -18.72 4.96 -3.22
CA ASN A 114 -18.62 5.57 -1.89
C ASN A 114 -19.35 6.91 -1.82
N VAL A 115 -19.18 7.76 -2.84
CA VAL A 115 -19.87 9.05 -2.93
C VAL A 115 -21.39 8.84 -3.03
N VAL A 116 -21.85 7.93 -3.91
CA VAL A 116 -23.27 7.63 -4.11
C VAL A 116 -23.92 7.03 -2.86
N SER A 117 -23.18 6.21 -2.12
CA SER A 117 -23.70 5.55 -0.89
C SER A 117 -23.58 6.41 0.37
N ASN A 118 -23.24 7.69 0.26
CA ASN A 118 -23.01 8.60 1.39
C ASN A 118 -22.03 8.01 2.43
N ASP A 119 -20.88 7.59 1.97
CA ASP A 119 -19.81 7.11 2.83
C ASP A 119 -20.16 5.84 3.64
N HIS A 120 -20.84 4.91 3.02
CA HIS A 120 -21.21 3.67 3.69
C HIS A 120 -19.98 2.88 4.18
N ILE A 121 -20.10 2.19 5.33
CA ILE A 121 -18.99 1.47 5.95
C ILE A 121 -18.35 0.41 5.05
N ILE A 122 -19.13 -0.23 4.19
CA ILE A 122 -18.66 -1.25 3.25
C ILE A 122 -17.78 -0.62 2.17
N THR A 123 -18.20 0.54 1.60
CA THR A 123 -17.42 1.24 0.58
C THR A 123 -16.10 1.77 1.15
N LYS A 124 -16.12 2.31 2.37
CA LYS A 124 -14.89 2.71 3.09
C LYS A 124 -13.95 1.53 3.34
N ALA A 125 -14.48 0.37 3.71
CA ALA A 125 -13.67 -0.82 3.85
C ALA A 125 -13.05 -1.27 2.51
N LEU A 126 -13.83 -1.23 1.42
CA LEU A 126 -13.34 -1.54 0.08
C LEU A 126 -12.24 -0.58 -0.36
N ILE A 127 -12.38 0.73 -0.13
CA ILE A 127 -11.35 1.75 -0.41
C ILE A 127 -10.06 1.40 0.32
N TYR A 128 -10.17 1.08 1.62
CA TYR A 128 -9.01 0.76 2.45
C TYR A 128 -8.29 -0.51 1.98
N PHE A 129 -9.01 -1.61 1.74
CA PHE A 129 -8.40 -2.89 1.36
C PHE A 129 -7.95 -2.92 -0.11
N SER A 130 -8.58 -2.18 -1.02
CA SER A 130 -8.15 -2.04 -2.41
C SER A 130 -7.07 -0.99 -2.61
N ILE A 131 -6.76 -0.21 -1.56
CA ILE A 131 -5.86 0.96 -1.63
C ILE A 131 -6.33 1.95 -2.71
N ALA A 132 -7.64 2.15 -2.86
CA ALA A 132 -8.19 2.97 -3.94
C ALA A 132 -7.64 4.40 -3.91
N ASP A 133 -7.48 5.00 -2.73
CA ASP A 133 -6.95 6.37 -2.56
C ASP A 133 -5.50 6.52 -3.07
N TYR A 134 -4.70 5.46 -3.01
CA TYR A 134 -3.27 5.47 -3.38
C TYR A 134 -2.96 4.62 -4.61
N SER A 135 -3.97 3.98 -5.21
CA SER A 135 -3.81 3.05 -6.34
C SER A 135 -3.04 3.67 -7.50
N HIS A 136 -3.32 4.94 -7.81
CA HIS A 136 -2.66 5.70 -8.89
C HIS A 136 -1.15 5.78 -8.71
N LEU A 137 -0.62 5.93 -7.49
CA LEU A 137 0.83 5.99 -7.23
C LEU A 137 1.52 4.66 -7.55
N PHE A 138 0.92 3.55 -7.15
CA PHE A 138 1.44 2.21 -7.45
C PHE A 138 1.33 1.88 -8.94
N ILE A 139 0.22 2.28 -9.58
CA ILE A 139 0.01 2.10 -11.02
C ILE A 139 1.07 2.87 -11.80
N VAL A 140 1.34 4.12 -11.46
CA VAL A 140 2.41 4.93 -12.07
C VAL A 140 3.76 4.21 -11.95
N GLY A 141 4.09 3.67 -10.76
CA GLY A 141 5.33 2.90 -10.56
C GLY A 141 5.41 1.65 -11.44
N ILE A 142 4.31 0.92 -11.61
CA ILE A 142 4.23 -0.26 -12.50
C ILE A 142 4.38 0.16 -13.97
N VAL A 143 3.71 1.25 -14.38
CA VAL A 143 3.74 1.77 -15.75
C VAL A 143 5.14 2.25 -16.12
N PHE A 144 5.85 2.95 -15.25
CA PHE A 144 7.24 3.34 -15.49
C PHE A 144 8.17 2.14 -15.71
N TYR A 145 7.91 1.06 -14.97
CA TYR A 145 8.67 -0.19 -15.20
C TYR A 145 8.40 -0.77 -16.59
N PHE A 146 7.14 -0.76 -17.06
CA PHE A 146 6.81 -1.24 -18.40
C PHE A 146 7.36 -0.36 -19.52
N ILE A 147 7.34 0.96 -19.35
CA ILE A 147 7.95 1.92 -20.27
C ILE A 147 9.46 1.65 -20.40
N LYS A 148 10.14 1.32 -19.29
CA LYS A 148 11.57 0.97 -19.30
C LYS A 148 11.88 -0.29 -20.10
N ILE A 149 10.97 -1.28 -20.10
CA ILE A 149 11.18 -2.56 -20.80
C ILE A 149 10.71 -2.49 -22.25
N ASN A 150 9.55 -1.89 -22.50
CA ASN A 150 8.90 -1.83 -23.81
C ASN A 150 8.22 -0.47 -23.99
N LEU A 151 8.73 0.35 -24.89
CA LEU A 151 8.14 1.65 -25.24
C LEU A 151 6.87 1.47 -26.09
N HIS A 152 5.71 1.21 -25.46
CA HIS A 152 4.43 1.21 -26.14
C HIS A 152 3.58 2.41 -25.75
N GLN A 153 2.97 3.08 -26.73
CA GLN A 153 2.13 4.29 -26.55
C GLN A 153 0.99 4.09 -25.53
N LYS A 154 0.43 2.86 -25.42
CA LYS A 154 -0.61 2.53 -24.46
C LYS A 154 -0.24 2.79 -22.99
N TYR A 155 1.04 2.75 -22.64
CA TYR A 155 1.49 3.02 -21.26
C TYR A 155 1.37 4.50 -20.89
N TYR A 156 1.56 5.40 -21.84
CA TYR A 156 1.36 6.83 -21.61
C TYR A 156 -0.12 7.16 -21.34
N ILE A 157 -1.05 6.45 -21.99
CA ILE A 157 -2.48 6.62 -21.75
C ILE A 157 -2.82 6.24 -20.30
N ILE A 158 -2.30 5.10 -19.80
CA ILE A 158 -2.52 4.67 -18.41
C ILE A 158 -1.92 5.68 -17.43
N LEU A 159 -0.74 6.23 -17.74
CA LEU A 159 -0.08 7.23 -16.91
C LEU A 159 -0.92 8.52 -16.82
N ILE A 160 -1.41 9.02 -17.96
CA ILE A 160 -2.29 10.21 -18.01
C ILE A 160 -3.59 9.93 -17.26
N SER A 161 -4.22 8.76 -17.46
CA SER A 161 -5.45 8.37 -16.76
C SER A 161 -5.25 8.32 -15.23
N SER A 162 -4.11 7.82 -14.76
CA SER A 162 -3.81 7.80 -13.32
C SER A 162 -3.57 9.19 -12.74
N LEU A 163 -3.02 10.13 -13.49
CA LEU A 163 -2.90 11.53 -13.09
C LEU A 163 -4.28 12.22 -13.03
N ILE A 164 -5.14 11.99 -14.02
CA ILE A 164 -6.52 12.52 -14.02
C ILE A 164 -7.28 11.97 -12.81
N TYR A 165 -7.13 10.68 -12.50
CA TYR A 165 -7.73 10.05 -11.32
C TYR A 165 -7.28 10.73 -10.03
N GLN A 166 -5.99 11.07 -9.88
CA GLN A 166 -5.47 11.82 -8.75
C GLN A 166 -6.21 13.15 -8.57
N PHE A 167 -6.37 13.91 -9.63
CA PHE A 167 -7.09 15.19 -9.56
C PHE A 167 -8.56 14.99 -9.19
N ALA A 168 -9.22 13.97 -9.70
CA ALA A 168 -10.63 13.69 -9.41
C ALA A 168 -10.89 13.29 -7.93
N ILE A 169 -9.89 12.71 -7.25
CA ILE A 169 -10.01 12.34 -5.82
C ILE A 169 -9.65 13.52 -4.89
N SER A 170 -8.77 14.42 -5.36
CA SER A 170 -8.27 15.54 -4.53
C SER A 170 -9.27 16.67 -4.39
N TYR A 171 -10.35 16.67 -5.16
CA TYR A 171 -11.45 17.64 -5.13
C TYR A 171 -12.76 16.99 -4.68
#